data_247a57bfc529cbb62ad58bf40ea8bca4
#
_entry.id   247a57bfc529cbb62ad58bf40ea8bca4
#
_cell.length_a   1.000
_cell.length_b   1.000
_cell.length_c   1.000
_cell.angle_alpha   90.00
_cell.angle_beta   90.00
_cell.angle_gamma   90.00
#
_symmetry.space_group_name_H-M   'P 1'
#
loop_
_entity.id
_entity.type
_entity.pdbx_description
1 polymer ?
#
loop_
_entity_poly.entity_id
_entity_poly.type
_entity_poly.pdbx_seq_one_letter_code
_entity_poly.pdbx_strand_id
1 'polypeptide(L)'
;MNSLENPMKALLFIGLAASALASNAALANADLAKAKNCMACHAVDKKVVGPAYKEVAAKYAGQKDAEDKLAQKVQKGSVGVWGQIPMPANTQVSDAEARTLVKWILAQK
;
A
#
# COMPACT_ATOMS: atom_id res chain seq x y z
N MET A 1 30.72 8.89 41.80
CA MET A 1 29.66 9.80 41.42
C MET A 1 28.86 9.20 40.34
N ASN A 2 27.75 8.62 40.69
CA ASN A 2 26.93 7.85 39.78
C ASN A 2 25.89 8.76 39.14
N SER A 3 26.08 9.08 37.90
CA SER A 3 25.02 9.65 37.13
C SER A 3 23.94 8.56 36.95
N LEU A 4 22.88 8.69 37.70
CA LEU A 4 21.66 7.96 37.44
C LEU A 4 21.12 8.44 36.10
N GLU A 5 21.60 7.84 35.05
CA GLU A 5 21.02 8.05 33.72
C GLU A 5 19.57 7.59 33.76
N ASN A 6 18.71 8.52 33.54
CA ASN A 6 17.28 8.35 33.70
C ASN A 6 16.77 7.42 32.60
N PRO A 7 16.37 6.18 32.88
CA PRO A 7 15.98 5.23 31.82
C PRO A 7 14.76 5.69 31.00
N MET A 8 14.00 6.67 31.52
CA MET A 8 12.85 7.23 30.81
C MET A 8 13.23 8.01 29.54
N LYS A 9 14.43 8.62 29.52
CA LYS A 9 14.87 9.38 28.34
C LYS A 9 15.19 8.46 27.16
N ALA A 10 15.76 7.29 27.41
CA ALA A 10 16.07 6.31 26.38
C ALA A 10 14.80 5.73 25.74
N LEU A 11 13.75 5.50 26.53
CA LEU A 11 12.46 5.00 26.04
C LEU A 11 11.76 5.99 25.12
N LEU A 12 11.87 7.29 25.37
CA LEU A 12 11.28 8.33 24.51
C LEU A 12 11.95 8.40 23.14
N PHE A 13 13.26 8.19 23.05
CA PHE A 13 13.99 8.16 21.79
C PHE A 13 13.61 6.95 20.92
N ILE A 14 13.41 5.78 21.52
CA ILE A 14 12.99 4.56 20.82
C ILE A 14 11.59 4.72 20.24
N GLY A 15 10.65 5.32 20.98
CA GLY A 15 9.29 5.58 20.51
C GLY A 15 9.25 6.52 19.30
N LEU A 16 10.07 7.54 19.28
CA LEU A 16 10.15 8.51 18.17
C LEU A 16 10.73 7.88 16.91
N ALA A 17 11.74 7.03 17.02
CA ALA A 17 12.34 6.33 15.90
C ALA A 17 11.35 5.35 15.23
N ALA A 18 10.56 4.63 16.02
CA ALA A 18 9.54 3.72 15.51
C ALA A 18 8.44 4.44 14.73
N SER A 19 7.99 5.62 15.19
CA SER A 19 7.00 6.45 14.49
C SER A 19 7.53 6.97 13.15
N ALA A 20 8.80 7.39 13.09
CA ALA A 20 9.43 7.87 11.86
C ALA A 20 9.55 6.75 10.82
N LEU A 21 9.87 5.52 11.23
CA LEU A 21 9.96 4.36 10.33
C LEU A 21 8.59 3.99 9.72
N ALA A 22 7.50 4.04 10.50
CA ALA A 22 6.16 3.78 10.01
C ALA A 22 5.72 4.82 8.96
N SER A 23 6.02 6.11 9.17
CA SER A 23 5.72 7.18 8.22
C SER A 23 6.51 7.02 6.91
N ASN A 24 7.78 6.64 7.00
CA ASN A 24 8.63 6.39 5.83
C ASN A 24 8.14 5.21 4.99
N ALA A 25 7.64 4.15 5.62
CA ALA A 25 7.08 3.00 4.92
C ALA A 25 5.83 3.38 4.11
N ALA A 26 4.93 4.20 4.66
CA ALA A 26 3.74 4.68 3.96
C ALA A 26 4.10 5.53 2.74
N LEU A 27 5.07 6.44 2.87
CA LEU A 27 5.56 7.27 1.77
C LEU A 27 6.25 6.45 0.69
N ALA A 28 7.07 5.44 1.08
CA ALA A 28 7.74 4.55 0.15
C ALA A 28 6.75 3.75 -0.71
N ASN A 29 5.61 3.33 -0.14
CA ASN A 29 4.57 2.60 -0.86
C ASN A 29 3.82 3.50 -1.86
N ALA A 30 3.56 4.74 -1.52
CA ALA A 30 2.98 5.71 -2.43
C ALA A 30 3.95 6.03 -3.59
N ASP A 31 5.23 6.18 -3.30
CA ASP A 31 6.27 6.40 -4.30
C ASP A 31 6.43 5.19 -5.24
N LEU A 32 6.34 3.98 -4.70
CA LEU A 32 6.36 2.76 -5.50
C LEU A 32 5.18 2.71 -6.47
N ALA A 33 3.97 3.08 -6.03
CA ALA A 33 2.80 3.15 -6.90
C ALA A 33 3.02 4.13 -8.05
N LYS A 34 3.61 5.28 -7.79
CA LYS A 34 3.96 6.26 -8.83
C LYS A 34 5.03 5.71 -9.79
N ALA A 35 6.09 5.12 -9.26
CA ALA A 35 7.18 4.58 -10.05
C ALA A 35 6.73 3.45 -10.98
N LYS A 36 5.72 2.69 -10.59
CA LYS A 36 5.16 1.60 -11.40
C LYS A 36 3.96 2.02 -12.24
N ASN A 37 3.70 3.30 -12.38
CA ASN A 37 2.65 3.89 -13.22
C ASN A 37 1.21 3.58 -12.78
N CYS A 38 1.00 3.14 -11.55
CA CYS A 38 -0.34 2.86 -11.03
C CYS A 38 -1.23 4.11 -11.01
N MET A 39 -0.62 5.26 -10.72
CA MET A 39 -1.34 6.53 -10.58
C MET A 39 -1.74 7.16 -11.92
N ALA A 40 -1.37 6.56 -13.04
CA ALA A 40 -1.91 6.97 -14.34
C ALA A 40 -3.41 6.63 -14.48
N CYS A 41 -3.85 5.55 -13.81
CA CYS A 41 -5.22 5.05 -13.89
C CYS A 41 -5.96 5.04 -12.55
N HIS A 42 -5.25 5.18 -11.44
CA HIS A 42 -5.82 5.15 -10.09
C HIS A 42 -5.53 6.42 -9.31
N ALA A 43 -6.39 6.71 -8.35
CA ALA A 43 -6.16 7.68 -7.29
C ALA A 43 -6.59 7.05 -5.96
N VAL A 44 -6.16 7.64 -4.84
CA VAL A 44 -6.54 7.14 -3.53
C VAL A 44 -8.01 7.39 -3.24
N ASP A 45 -8.50 8.59 -3.55
CA ASP A 45 -9.80 9.09 -3.10
C ASP A 45 -10.88 9.12 -4.18
N LYS A 46 -10.53 8.94 -5.45
CA LYS A 46 -11.50 9.10 -6.54
C LYS A 46 -11.23 8.12 -7.67
N LYS A 47 -12.29 7.81 -8.41
CA LYS A 47 -12.19 7.06 -9.65
C LYS A 47 -11.53 7.93 -10.74
N VAL A 48 -10.59 7.35 -11.46
CA VAL A 48 -9.98 7.95 -12.66
C VAL A 48 -10.35 7.03 -13.84
N VAL A 49 -9.46 6.19 -14.30
CA VAL A 49 -9.78 5.09 -15.23
C VAL A 49 -10.17 3.86 -14.42
N GLY A 50 -9.38 3.51 -13.42
CA GLY A 50 -9.66 2.45 -12.47
C GLY A 50 -10.32 2.97 -11.20
N PRO A 51 -10.75 2.07 -10.30
CA PRO A 51 -11.39 2.46 -9.05
C PRO A 51 -10.43 3.19 -8.13
N ALA A 52 -10.99 4.02 -7.23
CA ALA A 52 -10.24 4.61 -6.14
C ALA A 52 -9.69 3.50 -5.22
N TYR A 53 -8.51 3.69 -4.68
CA TYR A 53 -7.93 2.69 -3.76
C TYR A 53 -8.76 2.52 -2.49
N LYS A 54 -9.42 3.57 -2.02
CA LYS A 54 -10.38 3.48 -0.90
C LYS A 54 -11.57 2.57 -1.22
N GLU A 55 -12.05 2.60 -2.46
CA GLU A 55 -13.12 1.71 -2.92
C GLU A 55 -12.66 0.26 -2.98
N VAL A 56 -11.43 0.03 -3.44
CA VAL A 56 -10.83 -1.32 -3.46
C VAL A 56 -10.69 -1.84 -2.03
N ALA A 57 -10.17 -1.05 -1.12
CA ALA A 57 -10.04 -1.41 0.29
C ALA A 57 -11.40 -1.78 0.91
N ALA A 58 -12.43 -0.98 0.64
CA ALA A 58 -13.78 -1.23 1.15
C ALA A 58 -14.38 -2.53 0.58
N LYS A 59 -14.21 -2.78 -0.72
CA LYS A 59 -14.75 -3.98 -1.38
C LYS A 59 -14.13 -5.27 -0.83
N TYR A 60 -12.84 -5.26 -0.55
CA TYR A 60 -12.11 -6.44 -0.11
C TYR A 60 -11.90 -6.52 1.40
N ALA A 61 -12.50 -5.61 2.17
CA ALA A 61 -12.40 -5.62 3.63
C ALA A 61 -12.87 -6.97 4.20
N GLY A 62 -12.07 -7.54 5.10
CA GLY A 62 -12.38 -8.81 5.76
C GLY A 62 -12.17 -10.07 4.91
N GLN A 63 -11.75 -9.94 3.66
CA GLN A 63 -11.43 -11.11 2.82
C GLN A 63 -9.99 -11.55 3.06
N LYS A 64 -9.80 -12.78 3.54
CA LYS A 64 -8.48 -13.31 3.90
C LYS A 64 -7.55 -13.50 2.72
N ASP A 65 -8.09 -13.76 1.54
CA ASP A 65 -7.34 -14.03 0.32
C ASP A 65 -7.19 -12.79 -0.58
N ALA A 66 -7.60 -11.61 -0.11
CA ALA A 66 -7.59 -10.37 -0.88
C ALA A 66 -6.19 -10.01 -1.37
N GLU A 67 -5.18 -10.15 -0.52
CA GLU A 67 -3.80 -9.83 -0.88
C GLU A 67 -3.32 -10.67 -2.07
N ASP A 68 -3.51 -11.99 -2.01
CA ASP A 68 -3.12 -12.90 -3.09
C ASP A 68 -3.88 -12.62 -4.38
N LYS A 69 -5.18 -12.47 -4.31
CA LYS A 69 -6.02 -12.17 -5.46
C LYS A 69 -5.63 -10.87 -6.14
N LEU A 70 -5.47 -9.80 -5.37
CA LEU A 70 -5.17 -8.49 -5.91
C LEU A 70 -3.74 -8.40 -6.45
N ALA A 71 -2.78 -9.08 -5.81
CA ALA A 71 -1.42 -9.17 -6.33
C ALA A 71 -1.39 -9.83 -7.72
N GLN A 72 -2.16 -10.89 -7.92
CA GLN A 72 -2.28 -11.54 -9.23
C GLN A 72 -2.93 -10.62 -10.27
N LYS A 73 -3.95 -9.86 -9.87
CA LYS A 73 -4.60 -8.90 -10.77
C LYS A 73 -3.66 -7.76 -11.19
N VAL A 74 -2.81 -7.31 -10.29
CA VAL A 74 -1.78 -6.33 -10.62
C VAL A 74 -0.80 -6.87 -11.65
N GLN A 75 -0.31 -8.08 -11.47
CA GLN A 75 0.69 -8.66 -12.36
C GLN A 75 0.13 -9.15 -13.69
N LYS A 76 -1.05 -9.77 -13.67
CA LYS A 76 -1.65 -10.44 -14.83
C LYS A 76 -2.76 -9.64 -15.52
N GLY A 77 -3.20 -8.55 -14.90
CA GLY A 77 -4.34 -7.78 -15.37
C GLY A 77 -5.67 -8.34 -14.92
N SER A 78 -6.72 -7.58 -15.17
CA SER A 78 -8.07 -7.92 -14.73
C SER A 78 -9.11 -7.19 -15.58
N VAL A 79 -10.29 -7.77 -15.73
CA VAL A 79 -11.43 -7.16 -16.41
C VAL A 79 -12.73 -7.64 -15.76
N GLY A 80 -13.74 -6.79 -15.75
CA GLY A 80 -15.10 -7.16 -15.36
C GLY A 80 -15.47 -6.90 -13.90
N VAL A 81 -14.53 -6.84 -12.97
CA VAL A 81 -14.82 -6.59 -11.54
C VAL A 81 -15.31 -5.16 -11.30
N TRP A 82 -14.71 -4.20 -12.00
CA TRP A 82 -14.99 -2.77 -11.86
C TRP A 82 -15.55 -2.15 -13.15
N GLY A 83 -16.09 -2.99 -14.04
CA GLY A 83 -16.63 -2.57 -15.32
C GLY A 83 -15.87 -3.19 -16.49
N GLN A 84 -16.11 -2.67 -17.69
CA GLN A 84 -15.60 -3.26 -18.95
C GLN A 84 -14.18 -2.81 -19.31
N ILE A 85 -13.70 -1.71 -18.73
CA ILE A 85 -12.35 -1.23 -19.03
C ILE A 85 -11.34 -2.15 -18.35
N PRO A 86 -10.46 -2.83 -19.11
CA PRO A 86 -9.50 -3.75 -18.52
C PRO A 86 -8.37 -3.01 -17.81
N MET A 87 -7.92 -3.57 -16.70
CA MET A 87 -6.63 -3.22 -16.11
C MET A 87 -5.56 -4.04 -16.80
N PRO A 88 -4.58 -3.44 -17.47
CA PRO A 88 -3.54 -4.20 -18.15
C PRO A 88 -2.61 -4.90 -17.17
N ALA A 89 -1.95 -5.95 -17.64
CA ALA A 89 -0.91 -6.63 -16.87
C ALA A 89 0.27 -5.68 -16.62
N ASN A 90 0.74 -5.65 -15.38
CA ASN A 90 1.90 -4.84 -14.98
C ASN A 90 3.14 -5.72 -14.91
N THR A 91 3.73 -5.98 -16.07
CA THR A 91 4.90 -6.86 -16.19
C THR A 91 6.17 -6.30 -15.53
N GLN A 92 6.19 -4.98 -15.27
CA GLN A 92 7.28 -4.28 -14.60
C GLN A 92 7.23 -4.43 -13.07
N VAL A 93 6.19 -5.05 -12.53
CA VAL A 93 5.97 -5.22 -11.08
C VAL A 93 6.30 -6.66 -10.70
N SER A 94 7.22 -6.86 -9.75
CA SER A 94 7.51 -8.18 -9.20
C SER A 94 6.39 -8.65 -8.26
N ASP A 95 6.37 -9.94 -7.94
CA ASP A 95 5.41 -10.48 -6.96
C ASP A 95 5.54 -9.79 -5.60
N ALA A 96 6.76 -9.59 -5.12
CA ALA A 96 7.02 -8.91 -3.85
C ALA A 96 6.52 -7.46 -3.89
N GLU A 97 6.76 -6.74 -4.97
CA GLU A 97 6.28 -5.38 -5.16
C GLU A 97 4.75 -5.32 -5.25
N ALA A 98 4.14 -6.25 -5.96
CA ALA A 98 2.68 -6.34 -6.07
C ALA A 98 2.05 -6.53 -4.69
N ARG A 99 2.59 -7.41 -3.85
CA ARG A 99 2.11 -7.63 -2.49
C ARG A 99 2.28 -6.40 -1.60
N THR A 100 3.40 -5.73 -1.69
CA THR A 100 3.67 -4.48 -0.97
C THR A 100 2.65 -3.39 -1.36
N LEU A 101 2.40 -3.23 -2.65
CA LEU A 101 1.40 -2.28 -3.16
C LEU A 101 -0.01 -2.63 -2.68
N VAL A 102 -0.39 -3.90 -2.78
CA VAL A 102 -1.73 -4.37 -2.38
C VAL A 102 -1.97 -4.18 -0.88
N LYS A 103 -1.00 -4.47 -0.04
CA LYS A 103 -1.11 -4.19 1.40
C LYS A 103 -1.36 -2.71 1.68
N TRP A 104 -0.65 -1.84 0.99
CA TRP A 104 -0.83 -0.40 1.10
C TRP A 104 -2.22 0.02 0.60
N ILE A 105 -2.67 -0.51 -0.54
CA ILE A 105 -4.01 -0.23 -1.10
C ILE A 105 -5.10 -0.66 -0.12
N LEU A 106 -5.00 -1.87 0.44
CA LEU A 106 -5.99 -2.40 1.37
C LEU A 106 -6.05 -1.64 2.70
N ALA A 107 -5.01 -0.92 3.05
CA ALA A 107 -4.95 -0.08 4.24
C ALA A 107 -5.58 1.31 4.05
N GLN A 108 -6.00 1.68 2.86
CA GLN A 108 -6.64 2.97 2.59
C GLN A 108 -8.05 3.02 3.19
N LYS A 109 -8.40 4.15 3.82
CA LYS A 109 -9.68 4.34 4.50
C LYS A 109 -10.38 5.60 4.04
#